data_ee8361130a06df03dfa4fd993bffb0a9
#
_entry.id   ee8361130a06df03dfa4fd993bffb0a9
#
_cell.length_a   1.000
_cell.length_b   1.000
_cell.length_c   1.000
_cell.angle_alpha   90.00
_cell.angle_beta   90.00
_cell.angle_gamma   90.00
#
_symmetry.space_group_name_H-M   'P 1'
#
loop_
_entity.id
_entity.type
_entity.pdbx_description
1 polymer ?
#
loop_
_entity_poly.entity_id
_entity_poly.type
_entity_poly.pdbx_seq_one_letter_code
_entity_poly.pdbx_strand_id
1 'polypeptide(L)'
;TMFIAVLEHEQFDEFDLSSLRTGIMAGSPCPQEIMQRVIERMHMSEITICYGMTETAPVSAQSSTEDSVERRVSTVGRVHPHLEVKIVDENGKVVPRGQLGELCVRGYSVMLGYWEDQDKTQEVIDAARWMHTGDIAEMDDEGFVKIKGRIKDVVIRGGENLFPKEIEDF
;
A
#
# COMPACT_ATOMS: atom_id res chain seq x y z
N THR A 1 -8.71 0.24 10.62
CA THR A 1 -9.81 0.77 11.48
C THR A 1 -10.98 -0.20 11.54
N MET A 2 -11.57 -0.65 10.41
CA MET A 2 -12.75 -1.53 10.40
C MET A 2 -12.54 -2.84 11.16
N PHE A 3 -11.46 -3.58 10.90
CA PHE A 3 -11.17 -4.83 11.62
C PHE A 3 -10.98 -4.63 13.12
N ILE A 4 -10.36 -3.53 13.52
CA ILE A 4 -10.23 -3.19 14.95
C ILE A 4 -11.62 -3.01 15.57
N ALA A 5 -12.47 -2.19 14.96
CA ALA A 5 -13.82 -1.93 15.45
C ALA A 5 -14.67 -3.22 15.53
N VAL A 6 -14.51 -4.13 14.57
CA VAL A 6 -15.21 -5.44 14.61
C VAL A 6 -14.67 -6.33 15.72
N LEU A 7 -13.33 -6.43 15.88
CA LEU A 7 -12.70 -7.24 16.91
C LEU A 7 -12.98 -6.76 18.35
N GLU A 8 -13.29 -5.47 18.51
CA GLU A 8 -13.57 -4.81 19.79
C GLU A 8 -15.07 -4.63 20.05
N HIS A 9 -15.92 -5.11 19.14
CA HIS A 9 -17.36 -4.98 19.30
C HIS A 9 -17.86 -5.86 20.46
N GLU A 10 -18.71 -5.32 21.32
CA GLU A 10 -19.21 -5.99 22.52
C GLU A 10 -19.86 -7.36 22.23
N GLN A 11 -20.52 -7.48 21.11
CA GLN A 11 -21.20 -8.70 20.66
C GLN A 11 -20.34 -9.59 19.76
N PHE A 12 -19.02 -9.32 19.63
CA PHE A 12 -18.17 -10.06 18.70
C PHE A 12 -18.26 -11.57 18.89
N ASP A 13 -18.24 -12.03 20.13
CA ASP A 13 -18.22 -13.45 20.47
C ASP A 13 -19.63 -14.11 20.36
N GLU A 14 -20.67 -13.35 20.03
CA GLU A 14 -22.02 -13.88 19.78
C GLU A 14 -22.19 -14.43 18.35
N PHE A 15 -21.24 -14.12 17.44
CA PHE A 15 -21.31 -14.51 16.04
C PHE A 15 -20.38 -15.68 15.71
N ASP A 16 -20.88 -16.66 14.99
CA ASP A 16 -20.06 -17.71 14.40
C ASP A 16 -19.36 -17.20 13.12
N LEU A 17 -18.07 -16.94 13.21
CA LEU A 17 -17.22 -16.48 12.12
C LEU A 17 -16.42 -17.60 11.45
N SER A 18 -16.68 -18.87 11.78
CA SER A 18 -15.92 -20.01 11.28
C SER A 18 -15.99 -20.21 9.75
N SER A 19 -16.99 -19.61 9.11
CA SER A 19 -17.14 -19.63 7.63
C SER A 19 -16.28 -18.61 6.91
N LEU A 20 -15.69 -17.64 7.63
CA LEU A 20 -14.78 -16.68 7.04
C LEU A 20 -13.45 -17.35 6.69
N ARG A 21 -12.83 -16.92 5.58
CA ARG A 21 -11.58 -17.51 5.12
C ARG A 21 -10.58 -16.45 4.62
N THR A 22 -11.06 -15.51 3.83
CA THR A 22 -10.23 -14.55 3.11
C THR A 22 -10.75 -13.13 3.28
N GLY A 23 -9.90 -12.16 2.99
CA GLY A 23 -10.24 -10.75 3.00
C GLY A 23 -9.04 -9.89 2.63
N ILE A 24 -9.26 -8.58 2.64
CA ILE A 24 -8.24 -7.59 2.30
C ILE A 24 -8.18 -6.53 3.38
N MET A 25 -6.97 -6.21 3.82
CA MET A 25 -6.68 -5.04 4.63
C MET A 25 -6.02 -3.98 3.75
N ALA A 26 -6.55 -2.77 3.73
CA ALA A 26 -6.07 -1.69 2.86
C ALA A 26 -6.36 -0.30 3.44
N GLY A 27 -5.78 0.72 2.81
CA GLY A 27 -6.05 2.13 3.07
C GLY A 27 -5.33 2.75 4.27
N SER A 28 -4.61 1.93 5.04
CA SER A 28 -3.73 2.36 6.12
C SER A 28 -2.72 1.27 6.45
N PRO A 29 -1.63 1.57 7.19
CA PRO A 29 -0.75 0.53 7.73
C PRO A 29 -1.53 -0.51 8.51
N CYS A 30 -1.13 -1.75 8.38
CA CYS A 30 -1.72 -2.87 9.12
C CYS A 30 -0.75 -3.33 10.21
N PRO A 31 -1.03 -3.08 11.50
CA PRO A 31 -0.24 -3.63 12.58
C PRO A 31 -0.29 -5.17 12.56
N GLN A 32 0.87 -5.80 12.77
CA GLN A 32 0.99 -7.25 12.76
C GLN A 32 0.03 -7.92 13.75
N GLU A 33 -0.10 -7.36 14.95
CA GLU A 33 -1.02 -7.84 15.98
C GLU A 33 -2.47 -7.89 15.48
N ILE A 34 -2.92 -6.87 14.76
CA ILE A 34 -4.29 -6.84 14.24
C ILE A 34 -4.51 -7.93 13.20
N MET A 35 -3.55 -8.15 12.30
CA MET A 35 -3.67 -9.24 11.33
C MET A 35 -3.70 -10.60 12.02
N GLN A 36 -2.85 -10.83 13.03
CA GLN A 36 -2.86 -12.06 13.81
C GLN A 36 -4.21 -12.30 14.49
N ARG A 37 -4.76 -11.27 15.17
CA ARG A 37 -6.09 -11.36 15.79
C ARG A 37 -7.20 -11.67 14.78
N VAL A 38 -7.14 -11.10 13.57
CA VAL A 38 -8.10 -11.40 12.51
C VAL A 38 -7.97 -12.85 12.03
N ILE A 39 -6.75 -13.34 11.85
CA ILE A 39 -6.49 -14.75 11.49
C ILE A 39 -7.04 -15.71 12.56
N GLU A 40 -6.75 -15.44 13.83
CA GLU A 40 -7.08 -16.34 14.95
C GLU A 40 -8.57 -16.27 15.32
N ARG A 41 -9.12 -15.06 15.46
CA ARG A 41 -10.48 -14.86 16.00
C ARG A 41 -11.57 -14.80 14.93
N MET A 42 -11.20 -14.41 13.70
CA MET A 42 -12.13 -14.34 12.57
C MET A 42 -11.91 -15.48 11.55
N HIS A 43 -10.99 -16.40 11.81
CA HIS A 43 -10.66 -17.54 10.93
C HIS A 43 -10.20 -17.17 9.51
N MET A 44 -9.76 -15.91 9.30
CA MET A 44 -9.38 -15.39 7.98
C MET A 44 -7.90 -15.65 7.68
N SER A 45 -7.50 -16.93 7.60
CA SER A 45 -6.09 -17.32 7.36
C SER A 45 -5.52 -16.82 6.04
N GLU A 46 -6.38 -16.61 5.04
CA GLU A 46 -6.00 -16.13 3.70
C GLU A 46 -6.22 -14.62 3.53
N ILE A 47 -6.18 -13.85 4.62
CA ILE A 47 -6.27 -12.39 4.54
C ILE A 47 -4.99 -11.80 3.93
N THR A 48 -5.14 -10.80 3.07
CA THR A 48 -4.04 -10.14 2.37
C THR A 48 -4.02 -8.64 2.65
N ILE A 49 -2.89 -8.00 2.35
CA ILE A 49 -2.77 -6.54 2.32
C ILE A 49 -2.68 -6.11 0.87
N CYS A 50 -3.32 -5.00 0.53
CA CYS A 50 -3.13 -4.37 -0.76
C CYS A 50 -2.85 -2.87 -0.64
N TYR A 51 -2.19 -2.36 -1.67
CA TYR A 51 -1.88 -0.96 -1.86
C TYR A 51 -2.48 -0.46 -3.18
N GLY A 52 -2.97 0.74 -3.13
CA GLY A 52 -3.45 1.48 -4.28
C GLY A 52 -4.21 2.72 -3.87
N MET A 53 -4.80 3.37 -4.84
CA MET A 53 -5.53 4.62 -4.70
C MET A 53 -6.66 4.66 -5.72
N THR A 54 -7.62 5.56 -5.52
CA THR A 54 -8.77 5.72 -6.44
C THR A 54 -8.31 5.89 -7.89
N GLU A 55 -7.24 6.64 -8.08
CA GLU A 55 -6.62 6.93 -9.38
C GLU A 55 -5.99 5.70 -10.05
N THR A 56 -5.84 4.58 -9.34
CA THR A 56 -5.32 3.31 -9.87
C THR A 56 -6.34 2.15 -9.81
N ALA A 57 -7.62 2.43 -9.62
CA ALA A 57 -8.85 1.62 -9.75
C ALA A 57 -8.86 0.22 -9.07
N PRO A 58 -8.70 0.09 -7.79
CA PRO A 58 -7.93 0.84 -6.82
C PRO A 58 -6.59 0.18 -6.47
N VAL A 59 -6.32 -1.08 -6.89
CA VAL A 59 -5.20 -1.89 -6.40
C VAL A 59 -4.06 -1.94 -7.41
N SER A 60 -2.86 -1.57 -6.95
CA SER A 60 -1.63 -1.64 -7.74
C SER A 60 -0.71 -2.77 -7.29
N ALA A 61 -0.67 -3.06 -6.00
CA ALA A 61 0.12 -4.16 -5.43
C ALA A 61 -0.68 -4.89 -4.34
N GLN A 62 -0.39 -6.18 -4.15
CA GLN A 62 -1.05 -7.00 -3.14
C GLN A 62 -0.13 -8.13 -2.69
N SER A 63 -0.20 -8.49 -1.39
CA SER A 63 0.43 -9.68 -0.87
C SER A 63 -0.33 -10.94 -1.29
N SER A 64 0.38 -12.08 -1.34
CA SER A 64 -0.22 -13.39 -1.60
C SER A 64 -0.70 -14.05 -0.30
N THR A 65 -1.68 -14.93 -0.41
CA THR A 65 -2.08 -15.81 0.70
C THR A 65 -0.99 -16.80 1.11
N GLU A 66 -0.01 -17.02 0.22
CA GLU A 66 1.15 -17.90 0.47
C GLU A 66 2.31 -17.16 1.13
N ASP A 67 2.30 -15.82 1.15
CA ASP A 67 3.31 -15.04 1.85
C ASP A 67 3.16 -15.22 3.36
N SER A 68 4.29 -15.25 4.09
CA SER A 68 4.25 -15.29 5.56
C SER A 68 3.52 -14.06 6.13
N VAL A 69 2.96 -14.18 7.32
CA VAL A 69 2.27 -13.06 7.99
C VAL A 69 3.22 -11.86 8.13
N GLU A 70 4.48 -12.11 8.49
CA GLU A 70 5.51 -11.07 8.59
C GLU A 70 5.68 -10.34 7.25
N ARG A 71 5.75 -11.06 6.12
CA ARG A 71 5.90 -10.47 4.78
C ARG A 71 4.66 -9.67 4.39
N ARG A 72 3.46 -10.17 4.73
CA ARG A 72 2.19 -9.47 4.46
C ARG A 72 2.12 -8.13 5.19
N VAL A 73 2.53 -8.07 6.47
CA VAL A 73 2.42 -6.83 7.27
C VAL A 73 3.58 -5.86 7.06
N SER A 74 4.76 -6.34 6.64
CA SER A 74 5.93 -5.49 6.40
C SER A 74 6.00 -4.90 5.00
N THR A 75 5.17 -5.39 4.06
CA THR A 75 5.11 -4.94 2.67
C THR A 75 3.67 -4.80 2.20
N VAL A 76 3.47 -4.20 1.04
CA VAL A 76 2.17 -4.21 0.36
C VAL A 76 2.09 -5.26 -0.76
N GLY A 77 3.02 -6.22 -0.71
CA GLY A 77 3.09 -7.31 -1.69
C GLY A 77 3.77 -6.90 -3.00
N ARG A 78 3.43 -7.62 -4.07
CA ARG A 78 3.96 -7.44 -5.41
C ARG A 78 2.96 -6.76 -6.32
N VAL A 79 3.45 -6.18 -7.42
CA VAL A 79 2.60 -5.55 -8.44
C VAL A 79 1.62 -6.55 -9.05
N HIS A 80 0.39 -6.10 -9.29
CA HIS A 80 -0.62 -6.90 -9.97
C HIS A 80 -0.25 -7.22 -11.42
N PRO A 81 -0.71 -8.38 -11.95
CA PRO A 81 -0.48 -8.73 -13.34
C PRO A 81 -0.92 -7.61 -14.30
N HIS A 82 -0.13 -7.41 -15.36
CA HIS A 82 -0.37 -6.40 -16.41
C HIS A 82 -0.30 -4.94 -15.94
N LEU A 83 0.18 -4.69 -14.73
CA LEU A 83 0.60 -3.37 -14.27
C LEU A 83 2.12 -3.29 -14.26
N GLU A 84 2.62 -2.08 -14.40
CA GLU A 84 4.02 -1.75 -14.28
C GLU A 84 4.21 -0.80 -13.11
N VAL A 85 5.28 -1.00 -12.35
CA VAL A 85 5.70 -0.05 -11.30
C VAL A 85 7.18 0.29 -11.47
N LYS A 86 7.51 1.50 -11.15
CA LYS A 86 8.89 1.96 -10.98
C LYS A 86 8.99 2.83 -9.75
N ILE A 87 10.19 2.92 -9.19
CA ILE A 87 10.51 3.88 -8.13
C ILE A 87 11.53 4.86 -8.70
N VAL A 88 11.27 6.15 -8.55
CA VAL A 88 12.07 7.21 -9.15
C VAL A 88 12.57 8.20 -8.09
N ASP A 89 13.73 8.78 -8.36
CA ASP A 89 14.24 9.90 -7.60
C ASP A 89 13.54 11.22 -7.96
N GLU A 90 13.95 12.33 -7.33
CA GLU A 90 13.42 13.67 -7.56
C GLU A 90 13.62 14.19 -9.00
N ASN A 91 14.52 13.58 -9.76
CA ASN A 91 14.79 13.91 -11.16
C ASN A 91 14.02 12.99 -12.13
N GLY A 92 13.17 12.11 -11.61
CA GLY A 92 12.40 11.12 -12.40
C GLY A 92 13.22 9.92 -12.89
N LYS A 93 14.45 9.73 -12.39
CA LYS A 93 15.31 8.61 -12.74
C LYS A 93 14.99 7.41 -11.87
N VAL A 94 14.87 6.23 -12.51
CA VAL A 94 14.63 4.96 -11.78
C VAL A 94 15.80 4.68 -10.83
N VAL A 95 15.45 4.44 -9.57
CA VAL A 95 16.44 4.06 -8.53
C VAL A 95 16.67 2.55 -8.50
N PRO A 96 17.85 2.11 -8.04
CA PRO A 96 18.12 0.70 -7.78
C PRO A 96 17.16 0.09 -6.74
N ARG A 97 17.03 -1.25 -6.76
CA ARG A 97 16.30 -1.99 -5.73
C ARG A 97 16.84 -1.67 -4.33
N GLY A 98 15.92 -1.60 -3.34
CA GLY A 98 16.25 -1.24 -1.97
C GLY A 98 16.48 0.26 -1.71
N GLN A 99 16.42 1.10 -2.73
CA GLN A 99 16.49 2.56 -2.57
C GLN A 99 15.10 3.19 -2.54
N LEU A 100 14.98 4.26 -1.76
CA LEU A 100 13.77 5.04 -1.62
C LEU A 100 13.58 5.97 -2.81
N GLY A 101 12.33 6.15 -3.21
CA GLY A 101 11.90 7.13 -4.21
C GLY A 101 10.40 7.15 -4.34
N GLU A 102 9.88 7.97 -5.25
CA GLU A 102 8.46 8.02 -5.55
C GLU A 102 8.01 6.77 -6.31
N LEU A 103 6.95 6.14 -5.83
CA LEU A 103 6.29 5.04 -6.54
C LEU A 103 5.47 5.59 -7.70
N CYS A 104 5.74 5.08 -8.90
CA CYS A 104 4.94 5.38 -10.09
C CYS A 104 4.30 4.10 -10.62
N VAL A 105 3.06 4.20 -11.09
CA VAL A 105 2.26 3.08 -11.60
C VAL A 105 1.84 3.36 -13.04
N ARG A 106 1.86 2.33 -13.90
CA ARG A 106 1.35 2.40 -15.26
C ARG A 106 0.57 1.12 -15.61
N GLY A 107 -0.47 1.27 -16.38
CA GLY A 107 -1.24 0.15 -16.90
C GLY A 107 -2.75 0.42 -16.97
N TYR A 108 -3.52 -0.64 -17.16
CA TYR A 108 -4.96 -0.56 -17.42
C TYR A 108 -5.77 0.04 -16.26
N SER A 109 -5.26 -0.06 -15.05
CA SER A 109 -5.96 0.44 -13.85
C SER A 109 -5.80 1.94 -13.62
N VAL A 110 -4.82 2.57 -14.28
CA VAL A 110 -4.61 4.02 -14.13
C VAL A 110 -5.76 4.78 -14.76
N MET A 111 -6.37 5.69 -14.02
CA MET A 111 -7.49 6.52 -14.46
C MET A 111 -7.19 7.27 -15.76
N LEU A 112 -8.23 7.67 -16.47
CA LEU A 112 -8.09 8.53 -17.66
C LEU A 112 -7.65 9.94 -17.27
N GLY A 113 -8.14 10.45 -16.16
CA GLY A 113 -7.83 11.77 -15.62
C GLY A 113 -8.87 12.21 -14.59
N TYR A 114 -8.66 13.36 -14.00
CA TYR A 114 -9.66 14.02 -13.17
C TYR A 114 -10.74 14.67 -14.05
N TRP A 115 -11.98 14.65 -13.56
CA TRP A 115 -13.12 15.17 -14.28
C TRP A 115 -12.98 16.70 -14.48
N GLU A 116 -13.00 17.14 -15.74
CA GLU A 116 -12.87 18.54 -16.17
C GLU A 116 -11.66 19.29 -15.60
N ASP A 117 -10.59 18.56 -15.18
CA ASP A 117 -9.38 19.12 -14.60
C ASP A 117 -8.14 18.54 -15.31
N GLN A 118 -7.88 19.06 -16.50
CA GLN A 118 -6.78 18.63 -17.35
C GLN A 118 -5.41 18.98 -16.73
N ASP A 119 -5.34 20.15 -16.10
CA ASP A 119 -4.06 20.62 -15.51
C ASP A 119 -3.64 19.71 -14.38
N LYS A 120 -4.55 19.40 -13.46
CA LYS A 120 -4.28 18.47 -12.37
C LYS A 120 -4.02 17.04 -12.86
N THR A 121 -4.66 16.63 -13.96
CA THR A 121 -4.37 15.33 -14.57
C THR A 121 -2.92 15.26 -15.08
N GLN A 122 -2.44 16.34 -15.74
CA GLN A 122 -1.07 16.39 -16.26
C GLN A 122 0.00 16.50 -15.14
N GLU A 123 -0.36 17.03 -13.98
CA GLU A 123 0.52 17.05 -12.81
C GLU A 123 0.83 15.66 -12.28
N VAL A 124 -0.15 14.72 -12.35
CA VAL A 124 -0.02 13.40 -11.75
C VAL A 124 0.18 12.27 -12.75
N ILE A 125 -0.17 12.46 -14.03
CA ILE A 125 0.05 11.47 -15.09
C ILE A 125 0.94 12.06 -16.15
N ASP A 126 2.16 11.53 -16.27
CA ASP A 126 3.14 12.01 -17.24
C ASP A 126 2.77 11.63 -18.69
N ALA A 127 3.54 12.17 -19.66
CA ALA A 127 3.33 11.92 -21.09
C ALA A 127 3.50 10.43 -21.49
N ALA A 128 4.23 9.64 -20.71
CA ALA A 128 4.40 8.20 -20.89
C ALA A 128 3.35 7.38 -20.13
N ARG A 129 2.32 8.05 -19.60
CA ARG A 129 1.20 7.45 -18.85
C ARG A 129 1.61 6.82 -17.51
N TRP A 130 2.69 7.29 -16.90
CA TRP A 130 2.99 6.95 -15.52
C TRP A 130 2.20 7.84 -14.57
N MET A 131 1.48 7.21 -13.66
CA MET A 131 0.83 7.86 -12.53
C MET A 131 1.86 8.05 -11.41
N HIS A 132 2.13 9.28 -11.05
CA HIS A 132 2.92 9.67 -9.89
C HIS A 132 2.03 9.62 -8.65
N THR A 133 2.29 8.68 -7.75
CA THR A 133 1.37 8.42 -6.62
C THR A 133 1.54 9.43 -5.49
N GLY A 134 2.67 10.12 -5.43
CA GLY A 134 3.05 10.95 -4.29
C GLY A 134 3.45 10.14 -3.06
N ASP A 135 3.53 8.82 -3.16
CA ASP A 135 3.96 7.94 -2.08
C ASP A 135 5.42 7.54 -2.26
N ILE A 136 6.19 7.59 -1.17
CA ILE A 136 7.57 7.13 -1.11
C ILE A 136 7.58 5.64 -0.79
N ALA A 137 8.33 4.89 -1.58
CA ALA A 137 8.44 3.45 -1.45
C ALA A 137 9.87 2.96 -1.72
N GLU A 138 10.12 1.74 -1.31
CA GLU A 138 11.25 0.91 -1.74
C GLU A 138 10.74 -0.41 -2.31
N MET A 139 11.53 -1.05 -3.16
CA MET A 139 11.21 -2.36 -3.71
C MET A 139 12.41 -3.27 -3.55
N ASP A 140 12.20 -4.44 -2.95
CA ASP A 140 13.28 -5.42 -2.76
C ASP A 140 13.57 -6.22 -4.05
N ASP A 141 14.62 -7.06 -4.00
CA ASP A 141 15.04 -7.89 -5.14
C ASP A 141 14.00 -8.93 -5.55
N GLU A 142 13.11 -9.32 -4.64
CA GLU A 142 12.00 -10.24 -4.91
C GLU A 142 10.75 -9.53 -5.46
N GLY A 143 10.77 -8.19 -5.58
CA GLY A 143 9.71 -7.37 -6.12
C GLY A 143 8.62 -6.98 -5.12
N PHE A 144 8.85 -7.18 -3.83
CA PHE A 144 7.94 -6.67 -2.80
C PHE A 144 8.11 -5.17 -2.62
N VAL A 145 7.00 -4.49 -2.56
CA VAL A 145 6.94 -3.03 -2.37
C VAL A 145 6.66 -2.72 -0.91
N LYS A 146 7.41 -1.77 -0.35
CA LYS A 146 7.19 -1.24 0.99
C LYS A 146 6.96 0.26 0.93
N ILE A 147 5.81 0.70 1.41
CA ILE A 147 5.45 2.12 1.48
C ILE A 147 6.04 2.72 2.76
N LYS A 148 6.72 3.83 2.63
CA LYS A 148 7.36 4.56 3.73
C LYS A 148 6.57 5.77 4.20
N GLY A 149 5.83 6.42 3.29
CA GLY A 149 5.05 7.60 3.60
C GLY A 149 4.67 8.37 2.35
N ARG A 150 4.19 9.60 2.54
CA ARG A 150 3.88 10.50 1.44
C ARG A 150 4.94 11.57 1.27
N ILE A 151 5.22 11.96 0.04
CA ILE A 151 6.18 13.04 -0.28
C ILE A 151 5.83 14.32 0.48
N LYS A 152 4.54 14.68 0.51
CA LYS A 152 4.05 15.90 1.17
C LYS A 152 4.13 15.87 2.70
N ASP A 153 4.24 14.69 3.30
CA ASP A 153 4.23 14.50 4.75
C ASP A 153 5.66 14.32 5.30
N VAL A 154 6.68 14.23 4.42
CA VAL A 154 8.08 14.11 4.84
C VAL A 154 8.53 15.39 5.54
N VAL A 155 9.08 15.25 6.73
CA VAL A 155 9.70 16.34 7.49
C VAL A 155 11.21 16.29 7.27
N ILE A 156 11.76 17.31 6.67
CA ILE A 156 13.22 17.44 6.50
C ILE A 156 13.78 18.15 7.71
N ARG A 157 14.62 17.47 8.50
CA ARG A 157 15.30 18.05 9.65
C ARG A 157 16.79 17.73 9.62
N GLY A 158 17.61 18.76 9.58
CA GLY A 158 19.08 18.61 9.56
C GLY A 158 19.64 17.89 8.33
N GLY A 159 18.89 17.85 7.21
CA GLY A 159 19.27 17.15 5.99
C GLY A 159 18.82 15.68 5.95
N GLU A 160 18.11 15.21 6.96
CA GLU A 160 17.53 13.86 7.01
C GLU A 160 16.02 13.92 6.76
N ASN A 161 15.53 12.96 5.99
CA ASN A 161 14.09 12.77 5.76
C ASN A 161 13.51 11.97 6.91
N LEU A 162 12.62 12.60 7.67
CA LEU A 162 11.85 11.94 8.72
C LEU A 162 10.47 11.60 8.17
N PHE A 163 10.09 10.34 8.27
CA PHE A 163 8.77 9.87 7.92
C PHE A 163 7.92 9.83 9.20
N PRO A 164 6.85 10.65 9.33
CA PRO A 164 6.02 10.69 10.53
C PRO A 164 5.53 9.32 10.97
N LYS A 165 5.25 8.45 9.99
CA LYS A 165 4.85 7.07 10.24
C LYS A 165 5.86 6.26 11.06
N GLU A 166 7.16 6.46 10.84
CA GLU A 166 8.19 5.75 11.61
C GLU A 166 8.21 6.18 13.09
N ILE A 167 7.66 7.37 13.39
CA ILE A 167 7.52 7.89 14.74
C ILE A 167 6.21 7.41 15.38
N GLU A 168 5.16 7.25 14.59
CA GLU A 168 3.83 6.81 15.04
C GLU A 168 3.78 5.29 15.32
N ASP A 169 4.67 4.51 14.72
CA ASP A 169 4.77 3.05 14.90
C ASP A 169 5.55 2.67 16.18
N PHE A 170 6.03 3.64 17.00
CA PHE A 170 6.62 3.48 18.32
C PHE A 170 5.60 3.69 19.42
#